data_bf5eb668821e9af528acc0f812ac3157
#
_entry.id   bf5eb668821e9af528acc0f812ac3157
#
_cell.length_a   1.000
_cell.length_b   1.000
_cell.length_c   1.000
_cell.angle_alpha   90.00
_cell.angle_beta   90.00
_cell.angle_gamma   90.00
#
_symmetry.space_group_name_H-M   'P 1'
#
loop_
_entity.id
_entity.type
_entity.pdbx_description
1 polymer ?
#
loop_
_entity_poly.entity_id
_entity_poly.type
_entity_poly.pdbx_seq_one_letter_code
_entity_poly.pdbx_strand_id
1 'polypeptide(L)'
;NGEWEKTAVIPDDKPRTGGFSDLADEIEDLMLATTDQWLAGENVPDNAILQNFIKFHRMATDFDKREALGIEPVKPWIEEYKKLSSFSEFASKIADYEMSGKPNEFPFGVSPDFMNAQLNVLWAAAPSIILPDTTYYTEDNEKGKELLGIWREMEEELLEKYGFTAEEIKDILDKVIALDAKL
;
A
#
# COMPACT_ATOMS: atom_id res chain seq x y z
N ASN A 1 8.66 34.03 -9.73
CA ASN A 1 7.87 32.77 -9.99
C ASN A 1 7.24 32.74 -11.39
N GLY A 2 6.82 33.91 -11.95
CA GLY A 2 6.14 33.97 -13.24
C GLY A 2 6.90 33.42 -14.45
N GLU A 3 8.23 33.42 -14.45
CA GLU A 3 9.01 32.80 -15.53
C GLU A 3 9.04 31.28 -15.41
N TRP A 4 9.17 30.75 -14.19
CA TRP A 4 9.09 29.31 -13.94
C TRP A 4 7.72 28.74 -14.30
N GLU A 5 6.63 29.41 -13.91
CA GLU A 5 5.26 28.99 -14.24
C GLU A 5 4.98 28.88 -15.75
N LYS A 6 5.68 29.68 -16.58
CA LYS A 6 5.54 29.60 -18.04
C LYS A 6 6.20 28.37 -18.66
N THR A 7 7.17 27.79 -17.98
CA THR A 7 8.00 26.71 -18.50
C THR A 7 7.82 25.39 -17.72
N ALA A 8 7.22 25.47 -16.53
CA ALA A 8 6.97 24.30 -15.71
C ALA A 8 6.02 23.32 -16.42
N VAL A 9 6.40 22.06 -16.44
CA VAL A 9 5.60 20.95 -16.94
C VAL A 9 5.36 19.96 -15.82
N ILE A 10 4.11 19.60 -15.59
CA ILE A 10 3.79 18.52 -14.65
C ILE A 10 4.10 17.20 -15.37
N PRO A 11 5.00 16.35 -14.82
CA PRO A 11 5.26 15.03 -15.39
C PRO A 11 3.98 14.18 -15.46
N ASP A 12 3.89 13.32 -16.48
CA ASP A 12 2.68 12.50 -16.72
C ASP A 12 2.34 11.55 -15.57
N ASP A 13 3.33 11.15 -14.78
CA ASP A 13 3.24 10.28 -13.62
C ASP A 13 3.00 11.02 -12.29
N LYS A 14 2.88 12.35 -12.32
CA LYS A 14 2.77 13.19 -11.12
C LYS A 14 1.53 14.08 -11.13
N PRO A 15 0.90 14.29 -9.97
CA PRO A 15 -0.27 15.17 -9.88
C PRO A 15 0.11 16.67 -9.80
N ARG A 16 1.39 16.99 -9.61
CA ARG A 16 1.89 18.37 -9.41
C ARG A 16 3.39 18.46 -9.63
N THR A 17 3.88 19.68 -9.86
CA THR A 17 5.29 20.03 -9.84
C THR A 17 5.54 21.28 -8.99
N GLY A 18 6.79 21.54 -8.62
CA GLY A 18 7.20 22.67 -7.83
C GLY A 18 8.63 22.51 -7.31
N GLY A 19 9.27 23.59 -6.87
CA GLY A 19 10.68 23.55 -6.49
C GLY A 19 11.06 22.51 -5.44
N PHE A 20 10.14 22.19 -4.51
CA PHE A 20 10.38 21.08 -3.56
C PHE A 20 10.20 19.70 -4.22
N SER A 21 9.29 19.57 -5.18
CA SER A 21 9.13 18.34 -5.95
C SER A 21 10.37 18.09 -6.80
N ASP A 22 10.81 19.11 -7.52
CA ASP A 22 12.00 19.05 -8.38
C ASP A 22 13.25 18.64 -7.57
N LEU A 23 13.44 19.23 -6.37
CA LEU A 23 14.54 18.86 -5.47
C LEU A 23 14.40 17.41 -4.96
N ALA A 24 13.19 16.96 -4.65
CA ALA A 24 12.97 15.59 -4.22
C ALA A 24 13.31 14.59 -5.34
N ASP A 25 12.94 14.91 -6.58
CA ASP A 25 13.27 14.12 -7.75
C ASP A 25 14.78 14.03 -7.99
N GLU A 26 15.50 15.17 -7.90
CA GLU A 26 16.95 15.18 -8.01
C GLU A 26 17.64 14.32 -6.95
N ILE A 27 17.11 14.32 -5.71
CA ILE A 27 17.62 13.47 -4.63
C ILE A 27 17.32 11.99 -4.92
N GLU A 28 16.14 11.68 -5.41
CA GLU A 28 15.74 10.32 -5.77
C GLU A 28 16.64 9.79 -6.89
N ASP A 29 16.84 10.55 -7.95
CA ASP A 29 17.75 10.20 -9.05
C ASP A 29 19.19 9.96 -8.56
N LEU A 30 19.68 10.81 -7.66
CA LEU A 30 21.00 10.64 -7.06
C LEU A 30 21.07 9.35 -6.23
N MET A 31 20.04 9.05 -5.46
CA MET A 31 19.98 7.81 -4.64
C MET A 31 19.93 6.58 -5.52
N LEU A 32 19.16 6.58 -6.60
CA LEU A 32 19.07 5.49 -7.55
C LEU A 32 20.43 5.27 -8.24
N ALA A 33 21.02 6.32 -8.81
CA ALA A 33 22.32 6.23 -9.47
C ALA A 33 23.45 5.75 -8.52
N THR A 34 23.42 6.19 -7.26
CA THR A 34 24.38 5.74 -6.24
C THR A 34 24.17 4.26 -5.89
N THR A 35 22.90 3.84 -5.75
CA THR A 35 22.56 2.45 -5.48
C THR A 35 23.00 1.53 -6.61
N ASP A 36 22.82 1.94 -7.86
CA ASP A 36 23.26 1.21 -9.04
C ASP A 36 24.79 1.01 -9.06
N GLN A 37 25.57 2.04 -8.69
CA GLN A 37 27.01 1.90 -8.53
C GLN A 37 27.38 0.86 -7.47
N TRP A 38 26.72 0.88 -6.32
CA TRP A 38 26.94 -0.10 -5.25
C TRP A 38 26.54 -1.52 -5.67
N LEU A 39 25.46 -1.65 -6.43
CA LEU A 39 25.03 -2.94 -6.99
C LEU A 39 26.05 -3.51 -7.99
N ALA A 40 26.70 -2.64 -8.75
CA ALA A 40 27.80 -2.98 -9.65
C ALA A 40 29.12 -3.29 -8.91
N GLY A 41 29.19 -3.08 -7.60
CA GLY A 41 30.39 -3.26 -6.78
C GLY A 41 31.33 -2.04 -6.78
N GLU A 42 30.88 -0.91 -7.28
CA GLU A 42 31.63 0.33 -7.35
C GLU A 42 31.34 1.19 -6.12
N ASN A 43 32.41 1.74 -5.50
CA ASN A 43 32.30 2.65 -4.36
C ASN A 43 31.41 2.13 -3.20
N VAL A 44 31.37 0.80 -3.03
CA VAL A 44 30.55 0.18 -1.98
C VAL A 44 31.03 0.65 -0.61
N PRO A 45 30.14 1.25 0.21
CA PRO A 45 30.56 1.80 1.50
C PRO A 45 30.95 0.69 2.48
N ASP A 46 31.98 0.94 3.28
CA ASP A 46 32.35 0.09 4.41
C ASP A 46 31.48 0.41 5.64
N ASN A 47 30.19 0.11 5.50
CA ASN A 47 29.17 0.32 6.52
C ASN A 47 28.16 -0.81 6.49
N ALA A 48 27.99 -1.51 7.60
CA ALA A 48 27.15 -2.69 7.69
C ALA A 48 25.66 -2.41 7.37
N ILE A 49 25.15 -1.22 7.72
CA ILE A 49 23.75 -0.83 7.44
C ILE A 49 23.57 -0.69 5.93
N LEU A 50 24.48 0.03 5.26
CA LEU A 50 24.41 0.23 3.81
C LEU A 50 24.64 -1.07 3.04
N GLN A 51 25.53 -1.94 3.52
CA GLN A 51 25.69 -3.27 2.94
C GLN A 51 24.44 -4.15 3.09
N ASN A 52 23.73 -4.04 4.20
CA ASN A 52 22.43 -4.71 4.36
C ASN A 52 21.34 -4.10 3.46
N PHE A 53 21.35 -2.79 3.28
CA PHE A 53 20.47 -2.13 2.30
C PHE A 53 20.70 -2.66 0.88
N ILE A 54 21.95 -2.78 0.45
CA ILE A 54 22.32 -3.33 -0.88
C ILE A 54 21.78 -4.77 -1.04
N LYS A 55 21.93 -5.61 0.00
CA LYS A 55 21.38 -6.97 -0.02
C LYS A 55 19.87 -6.99 -0.11
N PHE A 56 19.21 -6.12 0.68
CA PHE A 56 17.76 -5.97 0.65
C PHE A 56 17.27 -5.48 -0.72
N HIS A 57 17.94 -4.48 -1.29
CA HIS A 57 17.59 -3.93 -2.61
C HIS A 57 17.69 -5.02 -3.70
N ARG A 58 18.79 -5.79 -3.73
CA ARG A 58 18.94 -6.92 -4.67
C ARG A 58 17.81 -7.93 -4.53
N MET A 59 17.41 -8.24 -3.31
CA MET A 59 16.31 -9.17 -3.07
C MET A 59 14.96 -8.58 -3.50
N ALA A 60 14.73 -7.30 -3.23
CA ALA A 60 13.49 -6.61 -3.56
C ALA A 60 13.29 -6.42 -5.07
N THR A 61 14.39 -6.26 -5.82
CA THR A 61 14.38 -6.05 -7.28
C THR A 61 14.63 -7.34 -8.09
N ASP A 62 14.75 -8.48 -7.44
CA ASP A 62 14.82 -9.79 -8.10
C ASP A 62 13.43 -10.21 -8.57
N PHE A 63 12.96 -9.60 -9.66
CA PHE A 63 11.63 -9.82 -10.20
C PHE A 63 11.44 -11.25 -10.69
N ASP A 64 12.47 -11.88 -11.26
CA ASP A 64 12.41 -13.28 -11.72
C ASP A 64 12.13 -14.22 -10.54
N LYS A 65 12.81 -13.99 -9.42
CA LYS A 65 12.56 -14.78 -8.21
C LYS A 65 11.19 -14.49 -7.59
N ARG A 66 10.76 -13.23 -7.60
CA ARG A 66 9.42 -12.84 -7.11
C ARG A 66 8.33 -13.49 -7.94
N GLU A 67 8.46 -13.48 -9.27
CA GLU A 67 7.53 -14.13 -10.19
C GLU A 67 7.50 -15.66 -9.97
N ALA A 68 8.68 -16.27 -9.80
CA ALA A 68 8.76 -17.71 -9.52
C ALA A 68 8.14 -18.12 -8.17
N LEU A 69 8.18 -17.24 -7.16
CA LEU A 69 7.53 -17.47 -5.87
C LEU A 69 6.01 -17.30 -5.94
N GLY A 70 5.53 -16.41 -6.80
CA GLY A 70 4.10 -16.10 -6.91
C GLY A 70 3.48 -15.76 -5.56
N ILE A 71 2.36 -16.41 -5.25
CA ILE A 71 1.60 -16.18 -4.00
C ILE A 71 2.07 -17.02 -2.80
N GLU A 72 3.04 -17.92 -2.98
CA GLU A 72 3.45 -18.87 -1.92
C GLU A 72 3.79 -18.18 -0.58
N PRO A 73 4.48 -17.03 -0.55
CA PRO A 73 4.79 -16.35 0.71
C PRO A 73 3.57 -15.84 1.48
N VAL A 74 2.48 -15.51 0.81
CA VAL A 74 1.25 -14.95 1.42
C VAL A 74 0.15 -15.99 1.66
N LYS A 75 0.25 -17.18 1.06
CA LYS A 75 -0.70 -18.27 1.25
C LYS A 75 -1.03 -18.58 2.70
N PRO A 76 -0.05 -18.68 3.63
CA PRO A 76 -0.35 -18.97 5.03
C PRO A 76 -1.25 -17.92 5.67
N TRP A 77 -1.10 -16.64 5.27
CA TRP A 77 -1.95 -15.56 5.76
C TRP A 77 -3.37 -15.68 5.23
N ILE A 78 -3.52 -15.92 3.92
CA ILE A 78 -4.83 -16.11 3.28
C ILE A 78 -5.57 -17.27 3.97
N GLU A 79 -4.91 -18.40 4.20
CA GLU A 79 -5.49 -19.55 4.87
C GLU A 79 -5.84 -19.29 6.34
N GLU A 80 -5.14 -18.37 6.99
CA GLU A 80 -5.49 -17.94 8.34
C GLU A 80 -6.75 -17.07 8.33
N TYR A 81 -6.83 -16.08 7.43
CA TYR A 81 -8.01 -15.22 7.29
C TYR A 81 -9.26 -16.02 6.88
N LYS A 82 -9.14 -17.00 5.98
CA LYS A 82 -10.24 -17.88 5.58
C LYS A 82 -10.86 -18.67 6.76
N LYS A 83 -10.13 -18.88 7.83
CA LYS A 83 -10.63 -19.61 9.03
C LYS A 83 -11.41 -18.70 9.97
N LEU A 84 -11.34 -17.39 9.81
CA LEU A 84 -12.10 -16.48 10.65
C LEU A 84 -13.59 -16.59 10.36
N SER A 85 -14.36 -16.84 11.39
CA SER A 85 -15.81 -17.09 11.28
C SER A 85 -16.67 -15.89 11.71
N SER A 86 -16.07 -14.91 12.38
CA SER A 86 -16.78 -13.75 12.92
C SER A 86 -15.86 -12.54 13.10
N PHE A 87 -16.48 -11.37 13.13
CA PHE A 87 -15.77 -10.12 13.47
C PHE A 87 -15.16 -10.17 14.89
N SER A 88 -15.83 -10.81 15.85
CA SER A 88 -15.32 -10.95 17.22
C SER A 88 -14.02 -11.77 17.25
N GLU A 89 -13.94 -12.83 16.45
CA GLU A 89 -12.72 -13.61 16.32
C GLU A 89 -11.60 -12.80 15.67
N PHE A 90 -11.89 -12.09 14.58
CA PHE A 90 -10.94 -11.15 13.97
C PHE A 90 -10.46 -10.10 14.97
N ALA A 91 -11.39 -9.43 15.67
CA ALA A 91 -11.06 -8.40 16.64
C ALA A 91 -10.14 -8.90 17.77
N SER A 92 -10.28 -10.16 18.18
CA SER A 92 -9.39 -10.76 19.19
C SER A 92 -7.95 -10.94 18.71
N LYS A 93 -7.71 -10.91 17.39
CA LYS A 93 -6.39 -11.10 16.77
C LYS A 93 -5.75 -9.81 16.26
N ILE A 94 -6.45 -8.69 16.29
CA ILE A 94 -5.94 -7.42 15.73
C ILE A 94 -4.57 -7.05 16.31
N ALA A 95 -4.37 -7.20 17.62
CA ALA A 95 -3.08 -6.89 18.27
C ALA A 95 -1.94 -7.78 17.74
N ASP A 96 -2.20 -9.06 17.52
CA ASP A 96 -1.21 -10.00 16.98
C ASP A 96 -0.92 -9.70 15.50
N TYR A 97 -1.92 -9.31 14.75
CA TYR A 97 -1.76 -8.90 13.35
C TYR A 97 -0.93 -7.63 13.23
N GLU A 98 -1.23 -6.61 14.02
CA GLU A 98 -0.46 -5.37 14.09
C GLU A 98 1.01 -5.65 14.44
N MET A 99 1.25 -6.43 15.49
CA MET A 99 2.62 -6.78 15.94
C MET A 99 3.39 -7.63 14.93
N SER A 100 2.72 -8.41 14.10
CA SER A 100 3.34 -9.27 13.09
C SER A 100 3.39 -8.64 11.69
N GLY A 101 2.89 -7.40 11.53
CA GLY A 101 2.83 -6.69 10.25
C GLY A 101 1.85 -7.32 9.25
N LYS A 102 0.85 -8.06 9.73
CA LYS A 102 -0.22 -8.57 8.88
C LYS A 102 -1.22 -7.46 8.57
N PRO A 103 -1.82 -7.48 7.37
CA PRO A 103 -2.86 -6.52 7.02
C PRO A 103 -4.02 -6.52 8.03
N ASN A 104 -4.47 -5.36 8.43
CA ASN A 104 -5.73 -5.16 9.12
C ASN A 104 -6.34 -3.83 8.69
N GLU A 105 -7.67 -3.78 8.63
CA GLU A 105 -8.40 -2.61 8.13
C GLU A 105 -8.60 -1.50 9.19
N PHE A 106 -8.16 -1.76 10.42
CA PHE A 106 -8.33 -0.80 11.51
C PHE A 106 -6.98 -0.17 11.84
N PRO A 107 -6.72 1.07 11.36
CA PRO A 107 -5.46 1.73 11.62
C PRO A 107 -5.40 2.19 13.09
N PHE A 108 -4.50 1.58 13.83
CA PHE A 108 -4.15 1.99 15.19
C PHE A 108 -2.73 2.53 15.21
N GLY A 109 -2.47 3.50 16.07
CA GLY A 109 -1.15 4.05 16.24
C GLY A 109 -0.94 4.56 17.66
N VAL A 110 0.29 4.53 18.12
CA VAL A 110 0.69 5.12 19.40
C VAL A 110 1.53 6.35 19.12
N SER A 111 1.10 7.50 19.60
CA SER A 111 1.84 8.76 19.47
C SER A 111 1.59 9.66 20.67
N PRO A 112 2.43 10.69 20.87
CA PRO A 112 2.20 11.66 21.92
C PRO A 112 0.82 12.33 21.83
N ASP A 113 0.21 12.54 22.98
CA ASP A 113 -1.02 13.33 23.08
C ASP A 113 -0.75 14.77 22.66
N PHE A 114 -1.68 15.36 21.87
CA PHE A 114 -1.52 16.73 21.36
C PHE A 114 -1.49 17.78 22.45
N MET A 115 -2.09 17.52 23.60
CA MET A 115 -2.14 18.45 24.75
C MET A 115 -1.06 18.15 25.78
N ASN A 116 -0.48 16.95 25.76
CA ASN A 116 0.58 16.55 26.69
C ASN A 116 1.57 15.58 26.03
N ALA A 117 2.60 16.12 25.43
CA ALA A 117 3.62 15.35 24.71
C ALA A 117 4.43 14.35 25.59
N GLN A 118 4.25 14.37 26.90
CA GLN A 118 4.87 13.39 27.81
C GLN A 118 4.02 12.11 27.94
N LEU A 119 2.80 12.12 27.44
CA LEU A 119 1.86 11.01 27.47
C LEU A 119 1.71 10.42 26.06
N ASN A 120 1.94 9.13 25.90
CA ASN A 120 1.59 8.42 24.70
C ASN A 120 0.16 7.88 24.81
N VAL A 121 -0.64 8.05 23.77
CA VAL A 121 -2.01 7.59 23.68
C VAL A 121 -2.20 6.71 22.46
N LEU A 122 -3.16 5.79 22.54
CA LEU A 122 -3.60 4.99 21.41
C LEU A 122 -4.53 5.83 20.54
N TRP A 123 -4.16 5.98 19.29
CA TRP A 123 -4.99 6.59 18.27
C TRP A 123 -5.67 5.51 17.44
N ALA A 124 -6.92 5.72 17.14
CA ALA A 124 -7.66 4.91 16.18
C ALA A 124 -8.24 5.83 15.11
N ALA A 125 -8.15 5.43 13.87
CA ALA A 125 -8.77 6.12 12.75
C ALA A 125 -9.86 5.25 12.12
N ALA A 126 -10.70 5.86 11.29
CA ALA A 126 -11.65 5.12 10.48
C ALA A 126 -10.91 4.19 9.50
N PRO A 127 -11.46 3.02 9.19
CA PRO A 127 -10.92 2.18 8.12
C PRO A 127 -10.94 2.92 6.79
N SER A 128 -10.05 2.55 5.90
CA SER A 128 -10.05 3.07 4.53
C SER A 128 -11.26 2.54 3.78
N ILE A 129 -11.79 3.35 2.87
CA ILE A 129 -12.84 2.96 1.93
C ILE A 129 -12.23 2.79 0.53
N ILE A 130 -12.92 2.02 -0.34
CA ILE A 130 -12.45 1.71 -1.70
C ILE A 130 -12.35 2.98 -2.54
N LEU A 131 -13.37 3.82 -2.50
CA LEU A 131 -13.41 5.05 -3.28
C LEU A 131 -12.74 6.21 -2.52
N PRO A 132 -12.27 7.26 -3.23
CA PRO A 132 -11.51 8.35 -2.62
C PRO A 132 -12.24 9.13 -1.52
N ASP A 133 -13.58 9.16 -1.56
CA ASP A 133 -14.41 9.96 -0.68
C ASP A 133 -15.84 9.42 -0.66
N THR A 134 -16.58 9.65 0.42
CA THR A 134 -17.97 9.18 0.59
C THR A 134 -18.92 9.77 -0.45
N THR A 135 -18.62 10.92 -1.05
CA THR A 135 -19.42 11.51 -2.13
C THR A 135 -19.41 10.69 -3.42
N TYR A 136 -18.45 9.80 -3.60
CA TYR A 136 -18.41 8.89 -4.75
C TYR A 136 -19.41 7.73 -4.65
N TYR A 137 -19.99 7.50 -3.48
CA TYR A 137 -20.99 6.43 -3.28
C TYR A 137 -22.42 6.86 -3.53
N THR A 138 -22.66 8.12 -3.89
CA THR A 138 -24.01 8.59 -4.21
C THR A 138 -24.53 7.98 -5.53
N GLU A 139 -25.83 7.69 -5.59
CA GLU A 139 -26.43 7.01 -6.75
C GLU A 139 -26.27 7.75 -8.08
N ASP A 140 -26.11 9.07 -8.05
CA ASP A 140 -25.94 9.96 -9.20
C ASP A 140 -24.47 10.18 -9.60
N ASN A 141 -23.52 9.64 -8.85
CA ASN A 141 -22.08 9.79 -9.15
C ASN A 141 -21.60 8.71 -10.13
N GLU A 142 -21.68 9.03 -11.43
CA GLU A 142 -21.21 8.12 -12.49
C GLU A 142 -19.72 7.82 -12.39
N LYS A 143 -18.91 8.77 -11.92
CA LYS A 143 -17.45 8.53 -11.73
C LYS A 143 -17.17 7.54 -10.62
N GLY A 144 -17.95 7.56 -9.55
CA GLY A 144 -17.88 6.57 -8.48
C GLY A 144 -18.18 5.16 -8.98
N LYS A 145 -19.22 5.01 -9.79
CA LYS A 145 -19.55 3.72 -10.41
C LYS A 145 -18.43 3.20 -11.33
N GLU A 146 -17.87 4.09 -12.15
CA GLU A 146 -16.72 3.76 -13.02
C GLU A 146 -15.52 3.27 -12.20
N LEU A 147 -15.12 4.04 -11.17
CA LEU A 147 -13.98 3.70 -10.33
C LEU A 147 -14.18 2.38 -9.57
N LEU A 148 -15.40 2.14 -9.07
CA LEU A 148 -15.72 0.88 -8.40
C LEU A 148 -15.68 -0.31 -9.37
N GLY A 149 -16.08 -0.09 -10.63
CA GLY A 149 -15.94 -1.10 -11.68
C GLY A 149 -14.48 -1.44 -11.96
N ILE A 150 -13.62 -0.43 -12.12
CA ILE A 150 -12.17 -0.62 -12.33
C ILE A 150 -11.54 -1.35 -11.14
N TRP A 151 -11.86 -0.93 -9.91
CA TRP A 151 -11.38 -1.61 -8.72
C TRP A 151 -11.80 -3.09 -8.70
N ARG A 152 -13.06 -3.37 -9.04
CA ARG A 152 -13.57 -4.75 -9.10
C ARG A 152 -12.80 -5.60 -10.11
N GLU A 153 -12.58 -5.11 -11.33
CA GLU A 153 -11.82 -5.81 -12.36
C GLU A 153 -10.39 -6.11 -11.90
N MET A 154 -9.73 -5.15 -11.26
CA MET A 154 -8.39 -5.34 -10.69
C MET A 154 -8.35 -6.43 -9.62
N GLU A 155 -9.30 -6.43 -8.70
CA GLU A 155 -9.38 -7.42 -7.62
C GLU A 155 -9.79 -8.80 -8.14
N GLU A 156 -10.62 -8.89 -9.18
CA GLU A 156 -10.94 -10.15 -9.85
C GLU A 156 -9.67 -10.81 -10.39
N GLU A 157 -8.82 -10.09 -11.11
CA GLU A 157 -7.54 -10.59 -11.61
C GLU A 157 -6.59 -11.02 -10.48
N LEU A 158 -6.56 -10.25 -9.39
CA LEU A 158 -5.70 -10.54 -8.24
C LEU A 158 -6.14 -11.82 -7.52
N LEU A 159 -7.42 -11.96 -7.24
CA LEU A 159 -7.99 -13.13 -6.56
C LEU A 159 -7.88 -14.39 -7.43
N GLU A 160 -8.00 -14.26 -8.76
CA GLU A 160 -7.77 -15.38 -9.68
C GLU A 160 -6.31 -15.89 -9.58
N LYS A 161 -5.34 -14.97 -9.53
CA LYS A 161 -3.91 -15.33 -9.30
C LYS A 161 -3.69 -16.00 -7.94
N TYR A 162 -4.51 -15.69 -6.93
CA TYR A 162 -4.50 -16.34 -5.63
C TYR A 162 -5.19 -17.71 -5.63
N GLY A 163 -5.76 -18.13 -6.77
CA GLY A 163 -6.36 -19.44 -6.96
C GLY A 163 -7.78 -19.57 -6.44
N PHE A 164 -8.50 -18.47 -6.26
CA PHE A 164 -9.92 -18.47 -5.99
C PHE A 164 -10.71 -18.82 -7.26
N THR A 165 -11.82 -19.52 -7.10
CA THR A 165 -12.76 -19.77 -8.20
C THR A 165 -13.58 -18.53 -8.52
N ALA A 166 -14.11 -18.44 -9.74
CA ALA A 166 -14.95 -17.31 -10.17
C ALA A 166 -16.18 -17.09 -9.25
N GLU A 167 -16.74 -18.18 -8.69
CA GLU A 167 -17.85 -18.09 -7.74
C GLU A 167 -17.41 -17.49 -6.40
N GLU A 168 -16.28 -17.94 -5.86
CA GLU A 168 -15.69 -17.38 -4.64
C GLU A 168 -15.33 -15.91 -4.82
N ILE A 169 -14.70 -15.54 -5.95
CA ILE A 169 -14.32 -14.17 -6.28
C ILE A 169 -15.56 -13.27 -6.27
N LYS A 170 -16.61 -13.68 -6.99
CA LYS A 170 -17.85 -12.94 -7.03
C LYS A 170 -18.44 -12.72 -5.63
N ASP A 171 -18.52 -13.77 -4.82
CA ASP A 171 -19.07 -13.71 -3.47
C ASP A 171 -18.23 -12.79 -2.55
N ILE A 172 -16.89 -12.88 -2.63
CA ILE A 172 -15.97 -12.03 -1.86
C ILE A 172 -16.17 -10.57 -2.23
N LEU A 173 -16.12 -10.24 -3.52
CA LEU A 173 -16.20 -8.85 -3.97
C LEU A 173 -17.57 -8.24 -3.70
N ASP A 174 -18.66 -8.98 -3.88
CA ASP A 174 -20.00 -8.50 -3.55
C ASP A 174 -20.13 -8.19 -2.05
N LYS A 175 -19.54 -9.01 -1.19
CA LYS A 175 -19.52 -8.78 0.27
C LYS A 175 -18.62 -7.62 0.68
N VAL A 176 -17.43 -7.50 0.06
CA VAL A 176 -16.50 -6.40 0.35
C VAL A 176 -17.14 -5.07 -0.02
N ILE A 177 -17.69 -4.94 -1.23
CA ILE A 177 -18.37 -3.73 -1.68
C ILE A 177 -19.58 -3.40 -0.77
N ALA A 178 -20.35 -4.42 -0.39
CA ALA A 178 -21.49 -4.23 0.50
C ALA A 178 -21.10 -3.82 1.94
N LEU A 179 -19.92 -4.21 2.41
CA LEU A 179 -19.36 -3.74 3.68
C LEU A 179 -18.84 -2.32 3.56
N ASP A 180 -18.04 -2.06 2.55
CA ASP A 180 -17.43 -0.77 2.26
C ASP A 180 -18.49 0.36 2.18
N ALA A 181 -19.60 0.10 1.51
CA ALA A 181 -20.72 1.05 1.44
C ALA A 181 -21.44 1.33 2.79
N LYS A 182 -21.05 0.67 3.88
CA LYS A 182 -21.58 0.89 5.23
C LYS A 182 -20.59 1.59 6.16
N LEU A 183 -19.34 1.67 5.77
CA LEU A 183 -18.27 2.35 6.49
C LEU A 183 -18.34 3.86 6.27
#